data_5bb7244fc7fa98d9c9084806b2f20875
#
_entry.id   5bb7244fc7fa98d9c9084806b2f20875
#
_cell.length_a   1.000
_cell.length_b   1.000
_cell.length_c   1.000
_cell.angle_alpha   90.00
_cell.angle_beta   90.00
_cell.angle_gamma   90.00
#
_symmetry.space_group_name_H-M   'P 1'
#
loop_
_entity.id
_entity.type
_entity.pdbx_description
1 polymer ?
#
loop_
_entity_poly.entity_id
_entity_poly.type
_entity_poly.pdbx_seq_one_letter_code
_entity_poly.pdbx_strand_id
1 'polypeptide(L)'
;MIIDCHTHLNNYHDETQHSLTEDLARLQLMMRRHRIDAALVLTSYKIVPGRPSARAVVEATSHLPNINVVAGISWATFDAAQVSELRSLLEARAIKGLKLYPGYEPFYPADPKLTPAYLLAEEFDVPVMIHTGDTYAPNGKVKFAHPLHVDEVAVDFPRVKFLICHLGNPWFRDCMEVVYKNENVYTDISGLTLGQFTDRFEAYMRQQLKEMILWGVNPNKVLYGTDWPLASMESYLDFMEELKLPPRDKALMLFENAAALFKLELQPRRGGLESLLSRW
;
A
#
# COMPACT_ATOMS: atom_id res chain seq x y z
N MET A 1 11.82 5.08 -12.59
CA MET A 1 11.70 4.01 -11.56
C MET A 1 10.23 3.81 -11.22
N ILE A 2 9.85 2.63 -10.72
CA ILE A 2 8.49 2.29 -10.30
C ILE A 2 8.56 1.55 -8.97
N ILE A 3 7.80 1.99 -7.98
CA ILE A 3 7.59 1.30 -6.72
C ILE A 3 6.12 0.91 -6.64
N ASP A 4 5.84 -0.37 -6.47
CA ASP A 4 4.50 -0.84 -6.13
C ASP A 4 4.35 -0.82 -4.60
N CYS A 5 3.62 0.16 -4.09
CA CYS A 5 3.51 0.35 -2.64
C CYS A 5 2.48 -0.58 -1.97
N HIS A 6 1.80 -1.44 -2.73
CA HIS A 6 0.71 -2.26 -2.21
C HIS A 6 0.67 -3.62 -2.92
N THR A 7 1.36 -4.60 -2.36
CA THR A 7 1.35 -5.98 -2.82
C THR A 7 1.16 -6.94 -1.65
N HIS A 8 0.79 -8.18 -1.93
CA HIS A 8 0.58 -9.22 -0.94
C HIS A 8 1.23 -10.54 -1.35
N LEU A 9 1.65 -11.33 -0.36
CA LEU A 9 2.06 -12.72 -0.53
C LEU A 9 1.03 -13.64 0.13
N ASN A 10 -0.25 -13.35 -0.09
CA ASN A 10 -1.36 -14.09 0.49
C ASN A 10 -2.01 -14.98 -0.58
N ASN A 11 -2.33 -16.22 -0.22
CA ASN A 11 -3.23 -17.05 -1.01
C ASN A 11 -4.68 -16.62 -0.75
N TYR A 12 -5.32 -16.01 -1.73
CA TYR A 12 -6.72 -15.57 -1.64
C TYR A 12 -7.71 -16.60 -2.18
N HIS A 13 -7.23 -17.60 -2.92
CA HIS A 13 -8.04 -18.66 -3.52
C HIS A 13 -7.62 -20.02 -2.94
N ASP A 14 -8.58 -20.76 -2.40
CA ASP A 14 -8.34 -22.04 -1.70
C ASP A 14 -7.91 -23.19 -2.65
N GLU A 15 -8.04 -23.01 -3.97
CA GLU A 15 -7.81 -24.08 -4.95
C GLU A 15 -6.34 -24.39 -5.21
N THR A 16 -5.42 -23.45 -4.95
CA THR A 16 -3.98 -23.65 -5.09
C THR A 16 -3.23 -22.92 -3.98
N GLN A 17 -2.88 -23.65 -2.94
CA GLN A 17 -2.03 -23.10 -1.90
C GLN A 17 -0.57 -23.12 -2.36
N HIS A 18 0.04 -21.93 -2.46
CA HIS A 18 1.46 -21.76 -2.69
C HIS A 18 2.20 -21.56 -1.36
N SER A 19 3.44 -22.02 -1.29
CA SER A 19 4.33 -21.66 -0.20
C SER A 19 4.75 -20.20 -0.30
N LEU A 20 5.19 -19.62 0.82
CA LEU A 20 5.74 -18.24 0.84
C LEU A 20 6.88 -18.06 -0.18
N THR A 21 7.72 -19.08 -0.36
CA THR A 21 8.82 -19.07 -1.33
C THR A 21 8.31 -19.00 -2.77
N GLU A 22 7.26 -19.75 -3.09
CA GLU A 22 6.64 -19.72 -4.42
C GLU A 22 5.96 -18.38 -4.70
N ASP A 23 5.20 -17.84 -3.75
CA ASP A 23 4.57 -16.53 -3.90
C ASP A 23 5.60 -15.41 -4.06
N LEU A 24 6.70 -15.48 -3.30
CA LEU A 24 7.80 -14.54 -3.44
C LEU A 24 8.48 -14.64 -4.82
N ALA A 25 8.71 -15.86 -5.31
CA ALA A 25 9.27 -16.06 -6.65
C ALA A 25 8.33 -15.53 -7.75
N ARG A 26 7.02 -15.70 -7.58
CA ARG A 26 6.00 -15.14 -8.49
C ARG A 26 6.02 -13.60 -8.48
N LEU A 27 6.04 -12.97 -7.29
CA LEU A 27 6.15 -11.52 -7.17
C LEU A 27 7.41 -11.00 -7.88
N GLN A 28 8.57 -11.61 -7.62
CA GLN A 28 9.83 -11.22 -8.27
C GLN A 28 9.78 -11.40 -9.79
N LEU A 29 9.13 -12.46 -10.30
CA LEU A 29 8.93 -12.66 -11.73
C LEU A 29 8.10 -11.53 -12.34
N MET A 30 6.98 -11.17 -11.71
CA MET A 30 6.11 -10.09 -12.17
C MET A 30 6.81 -8.73 -12.10
N MET A 31 7.54 -8.44 -11.02
CA MET A 31 8.35 -7.23 -10.93
C MET A 31 9.37 -7.11 -12.07
N ARG A 32 10.10 -8.19 -12.37
CA ARG A 32 11.05 -8.20 -13.51
C ARG A 32 10.34 -7.99 -14.84
N ARG A 33 9.23 -8.72 -15.08
CA ARG A 33 8.46 -8.64 -16.34
C ARG A 33 7.96 -7.21 -16.60
N HIS A 34 7.46 -6.55 -15.57
CA HIS A 34 6.84 -5.23 -15.68
C HIS A 34 7.78 -4.08 -15.25
N ARG A 35 9.08 -4.38 -15.04
CA ARG A 35 10.11 -3.40 -14.68
C ARG A 35 9.77 -2.58 -13.42
N ILE A 36 9.14 -3.24 -12.43
CA ILE A 36 8.93 -2.66 -11.11
C ILE A 36 10.24 -2.78 -10.33
N ASP A 37 10.73 -1.64 -9.83
CA ASP A 37 12.04 -1.55 -9.20
C ASP A 37 12.02 -2.00 -7.75
N ALA A 38 10.93 -1.71 -7.02
CA ALA A 38 10.71 -2.16 -5.66
C ALA A 38 9.24 -2.42 -5.39
N ALA A 39 8.97 -3.27 -4.40
CA ALA A 39 7.62 -3.54 -3.91
C ALA A 39 7.56 -3.47 -2.38
N LEU A 40 6.41 -3.03 -1.85
CA LEU A 40 6.05 -3.17 -0.46
C LEU A 40 5.05 -4.32 -0.33
N VAL A 41 5.40 -5.30 0.50
CA VAL A 41 4.57 -6.46 0.81
C VAL A 41 3.83 -6.19 2.12
N LEU A 42 2.52 -6.07 2.03
CA LEU A 42 1.64 -5.89 3.17
C LEU A 42 1.22 -7.26 3.69
N THR A 43 1.52 -7.55 4.96
CA THR A 43 1.11 -8.82 5.56
C THR A 43 -0.33 -8.77 6.06
N SER A 44 -0.96 -9.93 6.20
CA SER A 44 -2.36 -10.02 6.62
C SER A 44 -2.54 -9.69 8.11
N TYR A 45 -3.73 -9.22 8.47
CA TYR A 45 -4.20 -9.16 9.86
C TYR A 45 -4.43 -10.55 10.45
N LYS A 46 -4.65 -11.55 9.60
CA LYS A 46 -4.95 -12.92 10.03
C LYS A 46 -3.84 -13.86 9.59
N ILE A 47 -3.17 -14.48 10.55
CA ILE A 47 -2.11 -15.45 10.30
C ILE A 47 -2.75 -16.85 10.25
N VAL A 48 -2.77 -17.45 9.08
CA VAL A 48 -3.28 -18.78 8.78
C VAL A 48 -2.45 -19.41 7.66
N PRO A 49 -2.56 -20.70 7.35
CA PRO A 49 -1.93 -21.26 6.15
C PRO A 49 -2.20 -20.38 4.90
N GLY A 50 -1.18 -20.06 4.13
CA GLY A 50 -1.25 -19.16 2.99
C GLY A 50 -1.29 -17.64 3.32
N ARG A 51 -1.20 -17.25 4.60
CA ARG A 51 -1.10 -15.85 5.03
C ARG A 51 0.00 -15.71 6.08
N PRO A 52 1.25 -15.52 5.67
CA PRO A 52 2.41 -15.51 6.56
C PRO A 52 2.40 -14.31 7.51
N SER A 53 3.06 -14.48 8.67
CA SER A 53 3.31 -13.38 9.61
C SER A 53 4.31 -12.37 9.03
N ALA A 54 4.34 -11.15 9.59
CA ALA A 54 5.31 -10.14 9.22
C ALA A 54 6.76 -10.65 9.41
N ARG A 55 7.04 -11.33 10.51
CA ARG A 55 8.36 -11.93 10.79
C ARG A 55 8.76 -12.96 9.72
N ALA A 56 7.86 -13.87 9.35
CA ALA A 56 8.14 -14.86 8.31
C ALA A 56 8.44 -14.20 6.94
N VAL A 57 7.71 -13.15 6.59
CA VAL A 57 7.97 -12.39 5.35
C VAL A 57 9.30 -11.64 5.43
N VAL A 58 9.61 -10.99 6.56
CA VAL A 58 10.90 -10.31 6.79
C VAL A 58 12.06 -11.28 6.64
N GLU A 59 11.99 -12.47 7.26
CA GLU A 59 13.02 -13.49 7.16
C GLU A 59 13.21 -13.97 5.71
N ALA A 60 12.11 -14.26 5.01
CA ALA A 60 12.14 -14.70 3.62
C ALA A 60 12.67 -13.64 2.65
N THR A 61 12.50 -12.35 2.95
CA THR A 61 12.89 -11.22 2.08
C THR A 61 14.22 -10.56 2.50
N SER A 62 14.85 -10.98 3.57
CA SER A 62 16.06 -10.35 4.15
C SER A 62 17.22 -10.18 3.17
N HIS A 63 17.32 -11.05 2.16
CA HIS A 63 18.33 -11.01 1.11
C HIS A 63 17.87 -10.23 -0.16
N LEU A 64 16.68 -9.64 -0.15
CA LEU A 64 16.05 -8.97 -1.29
C LEU A 64 15.86 -7.47 -1.00
N PRO A 65 16.83 -6.62 -1.31
CA PRO A 65 16.80 -5.20 -0.92
C PRO A 65 15.68 -4.40 -1.59
N ASN A 66 15.07 -4.92 -2.64
CA ASN A 66 13.97 -4.30 -3.36
C ASN A 66 12.58 -4.80 -2.92
N ILE A 67 12.51 -5.67 -1.94
CA ILE A 67 11.26 -6.10 -1.30
C ILE A 67 11.25 -5.55 0.12
N ASN A 68 10.24 -4.75 0.43
CA ASN A 68 10.07 -4.13 1.74
C ASN A 68 8.78 -4.63 2.38
N VAL A 69 8.72 -4.68 3.70
CA VAL A 69 7.58 -5.26 4.43
C VAL A 69 6.82 -4.18 5.18
N VAL A 70 5.50 -4.22 5.09
CA VAL A 70 4.56 -3.47 5.93
C VAL A 70 3.80 -4.47 6.79
N ALA A 71 3.87 -4.31 8.11
CA ALA A 71 3.31 -5.27 9.04
C ALA A 71 1.81 -5.08 9.22
N GLY A 72 1.02 -6.10 8.91
CA GLY A 72 -0.42 -6.16 9.20
C GLY A 72 -0.68 -6.36 10.68
N ILE A 73 -1.65 -5.64 11.21
CA ILE A 73 -2.10 -5.69 12.61
C ILE A 73 -3.49 -6.31 12.65
N SER A 74 -3.68 -7.33 13.50
CA SER A 74 -5.01 -7.81 13.85
C SER A 74 -5.55 -7.00 15.02
N TRP A 75 -6.63 -6.27 14.81
CA TRP A 75 -7.32 -5.59 15.91
C TRP A 75 -7.86 -6.57 16.95
N ALA A 76 -8.37 -7.72 16.53
CA ALA A 76 -8.96 -8.72 17.43
C ALA A 76 -7.96 -9.23 18.46
N THR A 77 -6.72 -9.49 18.04
CA THR A 77 -5.66 -10.05 18.90
C THR A 77 -4.61 -9.04 19.32
N PHE A 78 -4.79 -7.74 19.00
CA PHE A 78 -3.80 -6.72 19.30
C PHE A 78 -3.62 -6.53 20.81
N ASP A 79 -2.42 -6.82 21.29
CA ASP A 79 -2.04 -6.81 22.71
C ASP A 79 -0.59 -6.36 22.91
N ALA A 80 -0.12 -6.37 24.16
CA ALA A 80 1.23 -5.97 24.50
C ALA A 80 2.32 -6.83 23.84
N ALA A 81 2.05 -8.11 23.53
CA ALA A 81 3.00 -8.98 22.86
C ALA A 81 3.19 -8.59 21.40
N GLN A 82 2.10 -8.28 20.69
CA GLN A 82 2.16 -7.73 19.32
C GLN A 82 2.86 -6.38 19.28
N VAL A 83 2.59 -5.49 20.23
CA VAL A 83 3.29 -4.19 20.35
C VAL A 83 4.80 -4.40 20.50
N SER A 84 5.23 -5.34 21.37
CA SER A 84 6.64 -5.68 21.55
C SER A 84 7.28 -6.27 20.28
N GLU A 85 6.56 -7.12 19.56
CA GLU A 85 7.02 -7.68 18.29
C GLU A 85 7.21 -6.61 17.23
N LEU A 86 6.20 -5.73 17.05
CA LEU A 86 6.28 -4.62 16.11
C LEU A 86 7.44 -3.68 16.44
N ARG A 87 7.63 -3.34 17.72
CA ARG A 87 8.78 -2.55 18.18
C ARG A 87 10.10 -3.19 17.75
N SER A 88 10.27 -4.47 18.02
CA SER A 88 11.50 -5.21 17.64
C SER A 88 11.77 -5.16 16.13
N LEU A 89 10.73 -5.33 15.31
CA LEU A 89 10.84 -5.24 13.86
C LEU A 89 11.16 -3.82 13.36
N LEU A 90 10.62 -2.79 14.01
CA LEU A 90 10.90 -1.38 13.71
C LEU A 90 12.32 -0.98 14.12
N GLU A 91 12.78 -1.36 15.31
CA GLU A 91 14.15 -1.15 15.78
C GLU A 91 15.18 -1.76 14.83
N ALA A 92 14.90 -2.97 14.34
CA ALA A 92 15.72 -3.65 13.33
C ALA A 92 15.58 -3.03 11.91
N ARG A 93 14.70 -2.04 11.71
CA ARG A 93 14.33 -1.47 10.39
C ARG A 93 13.84 -2.51 9.39
N ALA A 94 13.35 -3.65 9.89
CA ALA A 94 12.91 -4.79 9.10
C ALA A 94 11.53 -4.57 8.47
N ILE A 95 10.72 -3.67 9.03
CA ILE A 95 9.45 -3.24 8.45
C ILE A 95 9.47 -1.73 8.18
N LYS A 96 8.70 -1.31 7.17
CA LYS A 96 8.66 0.09 6.69
C LYS A 96 7.36 0.82 7.01
N GLY A 97 6.42 0.15 7.62
CA GLY A 97 5.11 0.69 7.98
C GLY A 97 4.22 -0.35 8.66
N LEU A 98 3.05 0.12 9.06
CA LEU A 98 2.00 -0.69 9.68
C LEU A 98 0.77 -0.70 8.77
N LYS A 99 -0.02 -1.79 8.80
CA LYS A 99 -1.27 -1.89 8.04
C LYS A 99 -2.43 -2.30 8.93
N LEU A 100 -3.53 -1.56 8.85
CA LEU A 100 -4.81 -1.83 9.49
C LEU A 100 -5.86 -2.25 8.47
N TYR A 101 -6.79 -3.11 8.90
CA TYR A 101 -7.81 -3.71 8.04
C TYR A 101 -9.24 -3.47 8.57
N PRO A 102 -9.65 -2.19 8.87
CA PRO A 102 -11.03 -1.92 9.25
C PRO A 102 -11.98 -2.34 8.13
N GLY A 103 -13.14 -2.85 8.50
CA GLY A 103 -14.08 -3.44 7.55
C GLY A 103 -13.94 -4.95 7.42
N TYR A 104 -12.72 -5.45 7.25
CA TYR A 104 -12.43 -6.89 7.40
C TYR A 104 -12.50 -7.33 8.86
N GLU A 105 -12.03 -6.51 9.78
CA GLU A 105 -12.29 -6.61 11.22
C GLU A 105 -13.21 -5.46 11.65
N PRO A 106 -14.09 -5.66 12.66
CA PRO A 106 -15.14 -4.72 12.99
C PRO A 106 -14.69 -3.64 13.98
N PHE A 107 -13.76 -2.76 13.55
CA PHE A 107 -13.25 -1.66 14.36
C PHE A 107 -13.14 -0.36 13.56
N TYR A 108 -13.19 0.76 14.24
CA TYR A 108 -12.87 2.07 13.67
C TYR A 108 -11.37 2.39 13.87
N PRO A 109 -10.72 3.10 12.94
CA PRO A 109 -9.32 3.53 13.12
C PRO A 109 -9.05 4.25 14.45
N ALA A 110 -9.99 5.04 14.95
CA ALA A 110 -9.88 5.75 16.22
C ALA A 110 -10.11 4.88 17.48
N ASP A 111 -10.22 3.55 17.35
CA ASP A 111 -10.35 2.65 18.50
C ASP A 111 -9.12 2.81 19.43
N PRO A 112 -9.31 3.17 20.73
CA PRO A 112 -8.21 3.39 21.69
C PRO A 112 -7.24 2.21 21.81
N LYS A 113 -7.69 1.00 21.51
CA LYS A 113 -6.83 -0.20 21.47
C LYS A 113 -5.64 -0.04 20.52
N LEU A 114 -5.80 0.75 19.45
CA LEU A 114 -4.77 0.98 18.42
C LEU A 114 -3.79 2.10 18.77
N THR A 115 -4.04 2.88 19.81
CA THR A 115 -3.13 3.96 20.26
C THR A 115 -1.66 3.53 20.33
N PRO A 116 -1.30 2.34 20.89
CA PRO A 116 0.09 1.91 20.90
C PRO A 116 0.71 1.73 19.52
N ALA A 117 -0.07 1.34 18.50
CA ALA A 117 0.42 1.22 17.13
C ALA A 117 0.74 2.60 16.53
N TYR A 118 -0.10 3.61 16.78
CA TYR A 118 0.14 4.99 16.32
C TYR A 118 1.34 5.61 17.02
N LEU A 119 1.52 5.36 18.32
CA LEU A 119 2.70 5.83 19.06
C LEU A 119 3.99 5.17 18.52
N LEU A 120 3.97 3.89 18.16
CA LEU A 120 5.11 3.25 17.48
C LEU A 120 5.36 3.88 16.11
N ALA A 121 4.32 4.12 15.33
CA ALA A 121 4.45 4.73 14.01
C ALA A 121 5.07 6.14 14.11
N GLU A 122 4.67 6.91 15.11
CA GLU A 122 5.23 8.24 15.41
C GLU A 122 6.70 8.15 15.84
N GLU A 123 7.02 7.28 16.82
CA GLU A 123 8.36 7.11 17.37
C GLU A 123 9.39 6.71 16.29
N PHE A 124 9.01 5.80 15.39
CA PHE A 124 9.90 5.31 14.33
C PHE A 124 9.74 6.08 13.00
N ASP A 125 8.84 7.05 12.96
CA ASP A 125 8.49 7.84 11.77
C ASP A 125 8.24 6.95 10.55
N VAL A 126 7.30 5.99 10.72
CA VAL A 126 6.81 5.10 9.66
C VAL A 126 5.32 5.32 9.40
N PRO A 127 4.83 5.15 8.17
CA PRO A 127 3.42 5.36 7.87
C PRO A 127 2.53 4.23 8.39
N VAL A 128 1.25 4.57 8.61
CA VAL A 128 0.17 3.62 8.87
C VAL A 128 -0.74 3.59 7.65
N MET A 129 -0.79 2.47 6.97
CA MET A 129 -1.71 2.22 5.86
C MET A 129 -3.03 1.70 6.41
N ILE A 130 -4.14 2.29 6.01
CA ILE A 130 -5.47 1.94 6.48
C ILE A 130 -6.30 1.45 5.30
N HIS A 131 -6.77 0.20 5.35
CA HIS A 131 -7.73 -0.30 4.38
C HIS A 131 -8.98 0.56 4.43
N THR A 132 -9.43 1.01 3.27
CA THR A 132 -10.70 1.75 3.12
C THR A 132 -11.44 1.24 1.89
N GLY A 133 -12.73 1.53 1.86
CA GLY A 133 -13.53 1.20 0.71
C GLY A 133 -14.13 -0.20 0.72
N ASP A 134 -14.18 -0.81 -0.45
CA ASP A 134 -14.79 -2.11 -0.65
C ASP A 134 -14.07 -3.21 0.16
N THR A 135 -14.85 -4.09 0.78
CA THR A 135 -14.33 -5.25 1.51
C THR A 135 -14.74 -6.53 0.79
N TYR A 136 -13.77 -7.21 0.22
CA TYR A 136 -13.96 -8.43 -0.58
C TYR A 136 -14.31 -9.68 0.26
N ALA A 137 -14.90 -9.49 1.43
CA ALA A 137 -15.30 -10.59 2.30
C ALA A 137 -16.80 -10.49 2.64
N PRO A 138 -17.58 -11.56 2.44
CA PRO A 138 -19.04 -11.53 2.69
C PRO A 138 -19.42 -11.14 4.12
N ASN A 139 -18.53 -11.38 5.09
CA ASN A 139 -18.71 -11.02 6.49
C ASN A 139 -18.09 -9.65 6.85
N GLY A 140 -17.45 -8.98 5.90
CA GLY A 140 -16.91 -7.63 6.07
C GLY A 140 -18.02 -6.60 6.28
N LYS A 141 -17.70 -5.53 7.01
CA LYS A 141 -18.64 -4.45 7.29
C LYS A 141 -18.09 -3.12 6.82
N VAL A 142 -18.45 -2.72 5.61
CA VAL A 142 -17.96 -1.51 4.93
C VAL A 142 -18.05 -0.23 5.76
N LYS A 143 -18.99 -0.15 6.73
CA LYS A 143 -19.10 1.02 7.60
C LYS A 143 -17.82 1.37 8.36
N PHE A 144 -16.96 0.39 8.63
CA PHE A 144 -15.70 0.60 9.32
C PHE A 144 -14.57 1.03 8.38
N ALA A 145 -14.73 0.79 7.07
CA ALA A 145 -13.75 1.08 6.03
C ALA A 145 -13.99 2.42 5.32
N HIS A 146 -14.84 3.29 5.87
CA HIS A 146 -15.09 4.60 5.27
C HIS A 146 -13.91 5.55 5.47
N PRO A 147 -13.43 6.26 4.43
CA PRO A 147 -12.23 7.11 4.52
C PRO A 147 -12.35 8.25 5.55
N LEU A 148 -13.56 8.75 5.87
CA LEU A 148 -13.76 9.75 6.92
C LEU A 148 -13.27 9.32 8.31
N HIS A 149 -13.18 8.01 8.57
CA HIS A 149 -12.62 7.54 9.85
C HIS A 149 -11.10 7.72 9.95
N VAL A 150 -10.43 7.99 8.83
CA VAL A 150 -9.00 8.33 8.82
C VAL A 150 -8.79 9.79 9.22
N ASP A 151 -9.75 10.68 8.94
CA ASP A 151 -9.69 12.09 9.35
C ASP A 151 -9.50 12.25 10.87
N GLU A 152 -10.25 11.48 11.63
CA GLU A 152 -10.20 11.51 13.11
C GLU A 152 -8.79 11.19 13.62
N VAL A 153 -8.21 10.08 13.20
CA VAL A 153 -6.86 9.68 13.64
C VAL A 153 -5.77 10.58 13.08
N ALA A 154 -5.97 11.17 11.90
CA ALA A 154 -5.02 12.10 11.32
C ALA A 154 -4.93 13.41 12.12
N VAL A 155 -6.05 13.87 12.69
CA VAL A 155 -6.11 15.04 13.58
C VAL A 155 -5.52 14.71 14.96
N ASP A 156 -5.85 13.55 15.52
CA ASP A 156 -5.40 13.13 16.84
C ASP A 156 -3.90 12.79 16.89
N PHE A 157 -3.34 12.30 15.78
CA PHE A 157 -1.93 11.93 15.63
C PHE A 157 -1.25 12.71 14.48
N PRO A 158 -1.05 14.02 14.61
CA PRO A 158 -0.59 14.89 13.51
C PRO A 158 0.85 14.60 13.06
N ARG A 159 1.65 13.87 13.83
CA ARG A 159 3.00 13.46 13.45
C ARG A 159 3.07 12.09 12.79
N VAL A 160 1.97 11.31 12.81
CA VAL A 160 1.86 10.05 12.09
C VAL A 160 1.42 10.32 10.65
N LYS A 161 2.06 9.70 9.69
CA LYS A 161 1.64 9.72 8.29
C LYS A 161 0.66 8.58 8.05
N PHE A 162 -0.52 8.90 7.56
CA PHE A 162 -1.56 7.93 7.23
C PHE A 162 -1.68 7.77 5.71
N LEU A 163 -1.92 6.53 5.26
CA LEU A 163 -2.19 6.25 3.85
C LEU A 163 -3.55 5.56 3.74
N ILE A 164 -4.50 6.25 3.11
CA ILE A 164 -5.81 5.70 2.71
C ILE A 164 -5.59 4.77 1.53
N CYS A 165 -5.88 3.47 1.69
CA CYS A 165 -5.77 2.53 0.59
C CYS A 165 -6.94 2.64 -0.38
N HIS A 166 -6.70 2.34 -1.67
CA HIS A 166 -7.73 2.16 -2.70
C HIS A 166 -8.54 3.42 -3.04
N LEU A 167 -7.97 4.63 -2.86
CA LEU A 167 -8.69 5.90 -3.03
C LEU A 167 -10.00 5.98 -2.25
N GLY A 168 -10.20 5.13 -1.22
CA GLY A 168 -11.47 5.02 -0.51
C GLY A 168 -12.64 4.49 -1.35
N ASN A 169 -12.39 3.83 -2.49
CA ASN A 169 -13.40 3.35 -3.42
C ASN A 169 -14.53 2.57 -2.73
N PRO A 170 -15.83 2.98 -2.87
CA PRO A 170 -16.38 3.94 -3.83
C PRO A 170 -16.50 5.39 -3.31
N TRP A 171 -16.02 5.72 -2.11
CA TRP A 171 -16.15 7.05 -1.48
C TRP A 171 -14.99 7.99 -1.88
N PHE A 172 -14.77 8.15 -3.19
CA PHE A 172 -13.68 8.97 -3.74
C PHE A 172 -13.70 10.41 -3.24
N ARG A 173 -14.90 11.04 -3.16
CA ARG A 173 -15.04 12.43 -2.72
C ARG A 173 -14.71 12.62 -1.25
N ASP A 174 -15.09 11.67 -0.41
CA ASP A 174 -14.76 11.71 1.01
C ASP A 174 -13.25 11.48 1.22
N CYS A 175 -12.66 10.53 0.48
CA CYS A 175 -11.21 10.34 0.47
C CYS A 175 -10.48 11.60 0.00
N MET A 176 -10.95 12.22 -1.08
CA MET A 176 -10.41 13.46 -1.61
C MET A 176 -10.36 14.56 -0.55
N GLU A 177 -11.47 14.79 0.18
CA GLU A 177 -11.53 15.79 1.23
C GLU A 177 -10.58 15.49 2.38
N VAL A 178 -10.51 14.22 2.83
CA VAL A 178 -9.61 13.82 3.92
C VAL A 178 -8.14 14.03 3.54
N VAL A 179 -7.74 13.66 2.32
CA VAL A 179 -6.37 13.85 1.82
C VAL A 179 -6.04 15.32 1.61
N TYR A 180 -7.00 16.10 1.09
CA TYR A 180 -6.85 17.54 0.86
C TYR A 180 -6.67 18.32 2.17
N LYS A 181 -7.52 18.05 3.16
CA LYS A 181 -7.54 18.74 4.45
C LYS A 181 -6.30 18.44 5.29
N ASN A 182 -5.82 17.19 5.31
CA ASN A 182 -4.79 16.73 6.25
C ASN A 182 -3.42 16.61 5.59
N GLU A 183 -2.44 17.38 6.06
CA GLU A 183 -1.07 17.36 5.52
C GLU A 183 -0.38 16.01 5.69
N ASN A 184 -0.74 15.25 6.72
CA ASN A 184 -0.18 13.95 7.06
C ASN A 184 -0.94 12.77 6.43
N VAL A 185 -1.95 13.00 5.55
CA VAL A 185 -2.69 11.95 4.86
C VAL A 185 -2.30 11.84 3.40
N TYR A 186 -2.10 10.62 2.95
CA TYR A 186 -1.78 10.17 1.59
C TYR A 186 -2.83 9.17 1.13
N THR A 187 -2.80 8.79 -0.14
CA THR A 187 -3.64 7.71 -0.67
C THR A 187 -2.92 6.90 -1.74
N ASP A 188 -3.32 5.65 -1.97
CA ASP A 188 -2.84 4.85 -3.09
C ASP A 188 -3.97 4.50 -4.06
N ILE A 189 -3.58 4.13 -5.27
CA ILE A 189 -4.48 3.72 -6.35
C ILE A 189 -4.67 2.21 -6.44
N SER A 190 -4.23 1.44 -5.44
CA SER A 190 -4.33 -0.02 -5.43
C SER A 190 -5.78 -0.51 -5.35
N GLY A 191 -6.04 -1.76 -5.70
CA GLY A 191 -7.32 -2.43 -5.45
C GLY A 191 -8.54 -1.79 -6.12
N LEU A 192 -8.38 -0.96 -7.15
CA LEU A 192 -9.49 -0.35 -7.89
C LEU A 192 -10.19 -1.34 -8.81
N THR A 193 -9.57 -2.47 -9.10
CA THR A 193 -10.13 -3.58 -9.88
C THR A 193 -9.65 -4.92 -9.34
N LEU A 194 -10.37 -5.98 -9.68
CA LEU A 194 -9.94 -7.36 -9.51
C LEU A 194 -9.52 -7.89 -10.89
N GLY A 195 -8.34 -8.54 -10.96
CA GLY A 195 -7.77 -8.98 -12.23
C GLY A 195 -7.29 -7.81 -13.09
N GLN A 196 -8.00 -7.52 -14.15
CA GLN A 196 -7.67 -6.47 -15.13
C GLN A 196 -8.78 -5.43 -15.19
N PHE A 197 -8.40 -4.19 -15.52
CA PHE A 197 -9.39 -3.18 -15.88
C PHE A 197 -10.10 -3.57 -17.17
N THR A 198 -11.40 -3.25 -17.24
CA THR A 198 -12.15 -3.28 -18.48
C THR A 198 -12.36 -1.85 -18.99
N ASP A 199 -12.46 -1.65 -20.29
CA ASP A 199 -12.45 -0.34 -20.97
C ASP A 199 -13.32 0.73 -20.30
N ARG A 200 -14.59 0.41 -20.01
CA ARG A 200 -15.51 1.36 -19.39
C ARG A 200 -15.21 1.63 -17.93
N PHE A 201 -14.84 0.59 -17.21
CA PHE A 201 -14.52 0.69 -15.79
C PHE A 201 -13.20 1.41 -15.57
N GLU A 202 -12.22 1.14 -16.41
CA GLU A 202 -10.95 1.87 -16.41
C GLU A 202 -11.15 3.36 -16.68
N ALA A 203 -11.95 3.72 -17.69
CA ALA A 203 -12.27 5.11 -18.01
C ALA A 203 -12.95 5.82 -16.83
N TYR A 204 -13.87 5.13 -16.15
CA TYR A 204 -14.52 5.65 -14.93
C TYR A 204 -13.49 5.89 -13.81
N MET A 205 -12.63 4.92 -13.50
CA MET A 205 -11.62 5.05 -12.44
C MET A 205 -10.59 6.15 -12.75
N ARG A 206 -10.18 6.28 -14.02
CA ARG A 206 -9.30 7.38 -14.47
C ARG A 206 -9.96 8.74 -14.26
N GLN A 207 -11.26 8.84 -14.53
CA GLN A 207 -12.01 10.07 -14.29
C GLN A 207 -12.03 10.42 -12.80
N GLN A 208 -12.30 9.45 -11.91
CA GLN A 208 -12.31 9.70 -10.46
C GLN A 208 -10.97 10.25 -9.98
N LEU A 209 -9.86 9.64 -10.38
CA LEU A 209 -8.53 10.10 -9.99
C LEU A 209 -8.22 11.50 -10.56
N LYS A 210 -8.59 11.78 -11.81
CA LYS A 210 -8.43 13.11 -12.39
C LYS A 210 -9.26 14.16 -11.65
N GLU A 211 -10.49 13.84 -11.27
CA GLU A 211 -11.33 14.75 -10.49
C GLU A 211 -10.70 15.07 -9.13
N MET A 212 -10.12 14.07 -8.44
CA MET A 212 -9.40 14.30 -7.18
C MET A 212 -8.23 15.27 -7.36
N ILE A 213 -7.42 15.08 -8.40
CA ILE A 213 -6.28 15.95 -8.71
C ILE A 213 -6.76 17.37 -9.06
N LEU A 214 -7.80 17.50 -9.87
CA LEU A 214 -8.38 18.81 -10.22
C LEU A 214 -8.98 19.52 -9.02
N TRP A 215 -9.56 18.82 -8.09
CA TRP A 215 -10.14 19.39 -6.87
C TRP A 215 -9.08 20.00 -5.95
N GLY A 216 -7.88 19.39 -5.91
CA GLY A 216 -6.78 19.89 -5.10
C GLY A 216 -5.96 18.82 -4.38
N VAL A 217 -6.22 17.54 -4.63
CA VAL A 217 -5.31 16.49 -4.15
C VAL A 217 -4.03 16.56 -4.97
N ASN A 218 -2.97 17.09 -4.37
CA ASN A 218 -1.69 17.21 -5.04
C ASN A 218 -1.14 15.81 -5.39
N PRO A 219 -0.63 15.59 -6.62
CA PRO A 219 -0.01 14.33 -7.02
C PRO A 219 1.07 13.80 -6.06
N ASN A 220 1.71 14.66 -5.26
CA ASN A 220 2.66 14.26 -4.21
C ASN A 220 2.01 13.51 -3.03
N LYS A 221 0.68 13.43 -2.99
CA LYS A 221 -0.10 12.70 -1.97
C LYS A 221 -0.62 11.35 -2.49
N VAL A 222 -0.45 11.05 -3.77
CA VAL A 222 -0.98 9.84 -4.41
C VAL A 222 0.16 8.88 -4.73
N LEU A 223 0.03 7.62 -4.31
CA LEU A 223 1.03 6.58 -4.53
C LEU A 223 0.52 5.53 -5.52
N TYR A 224 1.43 4.99 -6.32
CA TYR A 224 1.18 3.83 -7.16
C TYR A 224 1.21 2.55 -6.34
N GLY A 225 0.19 1.74 -6.47
CA GLY A 225 0.07 0.40 -5.91
C GLY A 225 -0.93 -0.42 -6.72
N THR A 226 -0.78 -1.73 -6.76
CA THR A 226 -1.64 -2.61 -7.58
C THR A 226 -2.62 -3.43 -6.77
N ASP A 227 -2.28 -3.79 -5.55
CA ASP A 227 -2.95 -4.84 -4.76
C ASP A 227 -2.69 -6.26 -5.33
N TRP A 228 -1.53 -6.44 -6.02
CA TRP A 228 -1.13 -7.76 -6.51
C TRP A 228 -1.10 -8.78 -5.34
N PRO A 229 -1.58 -10.02 -5.49
CA PRO A 229 -1.97 -10.71 -6.73
C PRO A 229 -3.44 -10.53 -7.12
N LEU A 230 -4.24 -9.73 -6.40
CA LEU A 230 -5.65 -9.54 -6.70
C LEU A 230 -5.86 -8.78 -8.02
N ALA A 231 -4.96 -7.87 -8.35
CA ALA A 231 -4.99 -7.13 -9.61
C ALA A 231 -3.70 -7.28 -10.42
N SER A 232 -3.80 -7.04 -11.72
CA SER A 232 -2.71 -7.18 -12.68
C SER A 232 -1.78 -5.97 -12.66
N MET A 233 -0.47 -6.19 -12.48
CA MET A 233 0.55 -5.14 -12.60
C MET A 233 0.57 -4.52 -14.00
N GLU A 234 0.37 -5.33 -15.06
CA GLU A 234 0.32 -4.84 -16.45
C GLU A 234 -0.81 -3.84 -16.64
N SER A 235 -2.02 -4.25 -16.25
CA SER A 235 -3.22 -3.40 -16.38
C SER A 235 -3.11 -2.08 -15.60
N TYR A 236 -2.45 -2.09 -14.44
CA TYR A 236 -2.21 -0.87 -13.67
C TYR A 236 -1.16 0.05 -14.29
N LEU A 237 -0.16 -0.49 -14.97
CA LEU A 237 0.79 0.32 -15.74
C LEU A 237 0.12 0.96 -16.95
N ASP A 238 -0.72 0.23 -17.67
CA ASP A 238 -1.52 0.76 -18.78
C ASP A 238 -2.47 1.85 -18.27
N PHE A 239 -3.13 1.65 -17.13
CA PHE A 239 -3.94 2.65 -16.46
C PHE A 239 -3.15 3.95 -16.20
N MET A 240 -1.92 3.85 -15.68
CA MET A 240 -1.06 5.00 -15.43
C MET A 240 -0.61 5.72 -16.73
N GLU A 241 -0.35 4.98 -17.82
CA GLU A 241 -0.03 5.58 -19.11
C GLU A 241 -1.23 6.36 -19.68
N GLU A 242 -2.42 5.78 -19.62
CA GLU A 242 -3.64 6.38 -20.15
C GLU A 242 -4.17 7.55 -19.30
N LEU A 243 -3.70 7.74 -18.08
CA LEU A 243 -3.97 8.96 -17.30
C LEU A 243 -3.40 10.21 -17.98
N LYS A 244 -2.35 10.07 -18.79
CA LYS A 244 -1.70 11.19 -19.53
C LYS A 244 -1.31 12.34 -18.61
N LEU A 245 -0.77 12.01 -17.44
CA LEU A 245 -0.29 12.98 -16.48
C LEU A 245 0.98 13.69 -16.97
N PRO A 246 1.24 14.92 -16.52
CA PRO A 246 2.53 15.56 -16.70
C PRO A 246 3.67 14.65 -16.20
N PRO A 247 4.84 14.62 -16.87
CA PRO A 247 5.95 13.73 -16.48
C PRO A 247 6.36 13.86 -15.01
N ARG A 248 6.29 15.05 -14.44
CA ARG A 248 6.61 15.29 -13.03
C ARG A 248 5.62 14.61 -12.09
N ASP A 249 4.32 14.74 -12.35
CA ASP A 249 3.26 14.15 -11.54
C ASP A 249 3.30 12.63 -11.63
N LYS A 250 3.55 12.11 -12.83
CA LYS A 250 3.74 10.67 -13.05
C LYS A 250 4.94 10.13 -12.26
N ALA A 251 6.06 10.85 -12.22
CA ALA A 251 7.24 10.47 -11.44
C ALA A 251 6.96 10.46 -9.92
N LEU A 252 6.24 11.48 -9.43
CA LEU A 252 5.79 11.54 -8.04
C LEU A 252 4.98 10.29 -7.68
N MET A 253 3.93 10.01 -8.44
CA MET A 253 3.02 8.90 -8.14
C MET A 253 3.68 7.53 -8.28
N LEU A 254 4.46 7.30 -9.35
CA LEU A 254 5.08 6.00 -9.61
C LEU A 254 6.22 5.67 -8.65
N PHE A 255 6.88 6.68 -8.06
CA PHE A 255 8.14 6.43 -7.39
C PHE A 255 8.43 7.34 -6.20
N GLU A 256 8.44 8.68 -6.39
CA GLU A 256 9.04 9.59 -5.41
C GLU A 256 8.27 9.62 -4.10
N ASN A 257 6.93 9.57 -4.16
CA ASN A 257 6.07 9.59 -2.98
C ASN A 257 6.29 8.35 -2.11
N ALA A 258 6.31 7.17 -2.73
CA ALA A 258 6.54 5.93 -1.99
C ALA A 258 7.96 5.87 -1.41
N ALA A 259 8.97 6.27 -2.19
CA ALA A 259 10.36 6.34 -1.72
C ALA A 259 10.51 7.25 -0.50
N ALA A 260 9.89 8.42 -0.52
CA ALA A 260 9.94 9.39 0.57
C ALA A 260 9.13 8.90 1.79
N LEU A 261 7.87 8.47 1.58
CA LEU A 261 6.97 8.08 2.66
C LEU A 261 7.50 6.88 3.46
N PHE A 262 8.03 5.87 2.78
CA PHE A 262 8.54 4.64 3.39
C PHE A 262 10.06 4.63 3.61
N LYS A 263 10.75 5.75 3.32
CA LYS A 263 12.21 5.92 3.47
C LYS A 263 12.98 4.79 2.79
N LEU A 264 12.66 4.55 1.52
CA LEU A 264 13.27 3.46 0.76
C LEU A 264 14.62 3.89 0.19
N GLU A 265 15.67 3.16 0.52
CA GLU A 265 17.01 3.31 -0.06
C GLU A 265 17.07 2.51 -1.37
N LEU A 266 16.81 3.19 -2.50
CA LEU A 266 16.79 2.54 -3.80
C LEU A 266 18.15 2.69 -4.48
N GLN A 267 18.71 1.56 -4.89
CA GLN A 267 19.90 1.58 -5.75
C GLN A 267 19.48 1.89 -7.19
N PRO A 268 20.15 2.86 -7.87
CA PRO A 268 19.89 3.09 -9.28
C PRO A 268 20.17 1.80 -10.07
N ARG A 269 19.36 1.51 -11.07
CA ARG A 269 19.58 0.35 -11.96
C ARG A 269 21.01 0.39 -12.50
N ARG A 270 21.82 -0.62 -12.21
CA ARG A 270 23.12 -0.80 -12.87
C ARG A 270 22.86 -0.95 -14.36
N GLY A 271 23.16 0.04 -15.18
CA GLY A 271 22.99 0.00 -16.63
C GLY A 271 22.36 1.24 -17.28
N GLY A 272 21.87 2.22 -16.52
CA GLY A 272 21.21 3.40 -17.09
C GLY A 272 22.14 4.45 -17.70
N LEU A 273 23.42 4.49 -17.33
CA LEU A 273 24.39 5.48 -17.84
C LEU A 273 25.16 4.98 -19.08
N GLU A 274 25.42 3.69 -19.21
CA GLU A 274 26.16 3.17 -20.38
C GLU A 274 25.30 3.11 -21.66
N SER A 275 23.97 2.96 -21.54
CA SER A 275 23.08 2.90 -22.72
C SER A 275 22.79 4.28 -23.34
N LEU A 276 23.03 5.37 -22.61
CA LEU A 276 22.86 6.73 -23.13
C LEU A 276 24.11 7.22 -23.87
N LEU A 277 25.31 6.69 -23.57
CA LEU A 277 26.55 7.08 -24.21
C LEU A 277 26.87 6.29 -25.50
N SER A 278 26.13 5.18 -25.76
CA SER A 278 26.33 4.38 -26.99
C SER A 278 25.42 4.78 -28.16
N ARG A 279 24.68 5.88 -28.04
CA ARG A 279 23.80 6.42 -29.10
C ARG A 279 24.24 7.80 -29.63
N TRP A 280 25.49 8.18 -29.39
CA TRP A 280 26.13 9.34 -30.05
C TRP A 280 27.38 8.93 -30.79
#